data_28a43ead765ab1d4675ef1f4e4704d6a
#
_entry.id   28a43ead765ab1d4675ef1f4e4704d6a
#
_cell.length_a   1.000
_cell.length_b   1.000
_cell.length_c   1.000
_cell.angle_alpha   90.00
_cell.angle_beta   90.00
_cell.angle_gamma   90.00
#
_symmetry.space_group_name_H-M   'P 1'
#
loop_
_entity.id
_entity.type
_entity.pdbx_description
1 polymer ?
#
loop_
_entity_poly.entity_id
_entity_poly.type
_entity_poly.pdbx_seq_one_letter_code
_entity_poly.pdbx_strand_id
1 'polypeptide(L)'
;MKNLSFLLLSLFLIQCSAGKLSESHQTYSQDDYLYWSETRKLSWDDFKGTPPSSSDNLSTEIFMSIPSSIEKDVFNSPKLTSVCVFDKRHSWVNKNIMNDALLLYDQTIFDIHEVYARRLRKTFLETDFGLNDFKEKYKSMTEKNNNDLLNRIEEFKKDSNFGQNKKSVMQWTIKIKYELQELNHYKKDY
;
A
#
# COMPACT_ATOMS: atom_id res chain seq x y z
N MET A 1 72.61 -34.55 0.52
CA MET A 1 71.96 -33.32 0.05
C MET A 1 70.46 -33.58 0.11
N LYS A 2 69.74 -33.03 1.12
CA LYS A 2 68.34 -33.27 1.36
C LYS A 2 67.57 -32.01 0.93
N ASN A 3 66.75 -32.13 -0.11
CA ASN A 3 65.87 -31.05 -0.54
C ASN A 3 64.68 -31.01 0.38
N LEU A 4 64.55 -29.90 1.12
CA LEU A 4 63.38 -29.57 1.98
C LEU A 4 62.39 -28.84 1.13
N SER A 5 61.32 -29.54 0.72
CA SER A 5 60.19 -28.94 -0.02
C SER A 5 59.30 -28.20 0.97
N PHE A 6 59.26 -26.88 0.86
CA PHE A 6 58.36 -26.03 1.62
C PHE A 6 56.95 -26.07 1.00
N LEU A 7 56.01 -26.71 1.68
CA LEU A 7 54.59 -26.75 1.31
C LEU A 7 53.96 -25.47 1.84
N LEU A 8 53.73 -24.48 0.95
CA LEU A 8 52.96 -23.28 1.25
C LEU A 8 51.47 -23.62 1.31
N LEU A 9 50.97 -23.74 2.52
CA LEU A 9 49.53 -23.91 2.79
C LEU A 9 48.85 -22.53 2.66
N SER A 10 48.28 -22.24 1.48
CA SER A 10 47.49 -21.03 1.27
C SER A 10 46.16 -21.16 1.99
N LEU A 11 46.01 -20.46 3.10
CA LEU A 11 44.75 -20.28 3.80
C LEU A 11 43.81 -19.40 2.93
N PHE A 12 42.89 -20.03 2.22
CA PHE A 12 41.76 -19.29 1.61
C PHE A 12 40.82 -18.82 2.72
N LEU A 13 40.95 -17.57 3.12
CA LEU A 13 39.94 -16.89 3.89
C LEU A 13 38.70 -16.70 2.99
N ILE A 14 37.74 -17.58 3.15
CA ILE A 14 36.40 -17.36 2.62
C ILE A 14 35.79 -16.17 3.41
N GLN A 15 35.93 -14.99 2.84
CA GLN A 15 35.14 -13.84 3.30
C GLN A 15 33.69 -14.09 2.93
N CYS A 16 32.96 -14.65 3.89
CA CYS A 16 31.51 -14.66 3.86
C CYS A 16 31.04 -13.20 4.02
N SER A 17 30.92 -12.48 2.90
CA SER A 17 30.23 -11.20 2.91
C SER A 17 28.77 -11.52 3.21
N ALA A 18 28.39 -11.35 4.47
CA ALA A 18 26.98 -11.27 4.85
C ALA A 18 26.39 -10.08 4.10
N GLY A 19 25.78 -10.36 2.95
CA GLY A 19 24.99 -9.40 2.22
C GLY A 19 23.92 -8.89 3.18
N LYS A 20 24.07 -7.66 3.66
CA LYS A 20 22.98 -6.91 4.26
C LYS A 20 21.88 -6.88 3.22
N LEU A 21 20.81 -7.63 3.43
CA LEU A 21 19.52 -7.37 2.82
C LEU A 21 19.05 -6.03 3.39
N SER A 22 19.57 -4.94 2.82
CA SER A 22 19.00 -3.63 2.95
C SER A 22 17.74 -3.62 2.08
N GLU A 23 16.63 -4.11 2.62
CA GLU A 23 15.33 -3.72 2.09
C GLU A 23 15.20 -2.23 2.35
N SER A 24 15.54 -1.44 1.33
CA SER A 24 15.36 0.00 1.32
C SER A 24 13.90 0.29 1.65
N HIS A 25 13.64 1.09 2.68
CA HIS A 25 12.36 1.76 2.83
C HIS A 25 12.09 2.49 1.51
N GLN A 26 11.16 1.97 0.72
CA GLN A 26 10.74 2.66 -0.47
C GLN A 26 9.96 3.90 -0.02
N THR A 27 10.67 5.01 0.09
CA THR A 27 10.06 6.31 0.34
C THR A 27 9.41 6.75 -0.96
N TYR A 28 8.09 6.78 -0.99
CA TYR A 28 7.33 7.32 -2.10
C TYR A 28 7.48 8.83 -2.12
N SER A 29 7.98 9.39 -3.22
CA SER A 29 8.13 10.84 -3.39
C SER A 29 6.77 11.53 -3.24
N GLN A 30 6.66 12.55 -2.40
CA GLN A 30 5.44 13.33 -2.24
C GLN A 30 5.03 14.09 -3.52
N ASP A 31 5.94 14.29 -4.46
CA ASP A 31 5.63 14.89 -5.76
C ASP A 31 4.80 13.94 -6.63
N ASP A 32 5.08 12.63 -6.55
CA ASP A 32 4.46 11.59 -7.35
C ASP A 32 3.32 10.87 -6.62
N TYR A 33 3.36 10.83 -5.29
CA TYR A 33 2.41 10.10 -4.47
C TYR A 33 1.78 10.99 -3.40
N LEU A 34 0.50 10.75 -3.12
CA LEU A 34 -0.17 11.31 -1.96
C LEU A 34 -0.41 10.20 -0.95
N TYR A 35 0.15 10.34 0.25
CA TYR A 35 -0.19 9.48 1.37
C TYR A 35 -1.57 9.82 1.90
N TRP A 36 -2.32 8.80 2.30
CA TRP A 36 -3.62 9.05 2.89
C TRP A 36 -3.48 9.87 4.18
N SER A 37 -4.36 10.87 4.32
CA SER A 37 -4.41 11.73 5.48
C SER A 37 -5.86 12.02 5.87
N GLU A 38 -6.09 12.17 7.16
CA GLU A 38 -7.41 12.57 7.66
C GLU A 38 -7.75 14.01 7.29
N THR A 39 -6.75 14.89 7.27
CA THR A 39 -6.89 16.33 7.06
C THR A 39 -6.66 16.75 5.61
N ARG A 40 -5.88 16.02 4.84
CA ARG A 40 -5.61 16.29 3.42
C ARG A 40 -6.39 15.30 2.56
N LYS A 41 -7.44 15.79 1.92
CA LYS A 41 -8.27 15.01 0.99
C LYS A 41 -7.77 15.16 -0.45
N LEU A 42 -8.20 14.26 -1.34
CA LEU A 42 -7.96 14.37 -2.78
C LEU A 42 -8.48 15.70 -3.31
N SER A 43 -7.75 16.26 -4.25
CA SER A 43 -8.16 17.39 -5.07
C SER A 43 -7.89 17.07 -6.53
N TRP A 44 -8.50 17.78 -7.46
CA TRP A 44 -8.25 17.56 -8.88
C TRP A 44 -6.80 17.83 -9.29
N ASP A 45 -6.05 18.61 -8.52
CA ASP A 45 -4.62 18.86 -8.74
C ASP A 45 -3.73 17.65 -8.47
N ASP A 46 -4.28 16.61 -7.81
CA ASP A 46 -3.56 15.36 -7.58
C ASP A 46 -3.59 14.42 -8.79
N PHE A 47 -4.49 14.64 -9.75
CA PHE A 47 -4.64 13.84 -10.97
C PHE A 47 -3.73 14.39 -12.08
N LYS A 48 -2.47 13.95 -12.07
CA LYS A 48 -1.43 14.44 -12.99
C LYS A 48 -1.25 13.56 -14.24
N GLY A 49 -1.91 12.40 -14.28
CA GLY A 49 -1.88 11.48 -15.41
C GLY A 49 -2.54 12.08 -16.65
N THR A 50 -2.19 11.55 -17.81
CA THR A 50 -2.79 11.94 -19.08
C THR A 50 -3.85 10.93 -19.49
N PRO A 51 -5.11 11.36 -19.70
CA PRO A 51 -6.14 10.48 -20.25
C PRO A 51 -5.71 9.86 -21.57
N PRO A 52 -5.93 8.56 -21.80
CA PRO A 52 -5.68 7.95 -23.09
C PRO A 52 -6.59 8.55 -24.18
N SER A 53 -6.11 8.57 -25.43
CA SER A 53 -6.84 9.18 -26.56
C SER A 53 -8.22 8.58 -26.83
N SER A 54 -8.49 7.37 -26.30
CA SER A 54 -9.77 6.66 -26.39
C SER A 54 -10.69 6.86 -25.17
N SER A 55 -10.37 7.77 -24.27
CA SER A 55 -11.03 7.92 -22.96
C SER A 55 -12.33 8.73 -22.98
N ASP A 56 -12.89 9.04 -24.16
CA ASP A 56 -14.07 9.92 -24.28
C ASP A 56 -15.29 9.46 -23.45
N ASN A 57 -15.33 8.17 -23.06
CA ASN A 57 -16.41 7.60 -22.26
C ASN A 57 -16.02 7.30 -20.80
N LEU A 58 -14.76 7.52 -20.42
CA LEU A 58 -14.29 7.27 -19.05
C LEU A 58 -14.17 8.60 -18.29
N SER A 59 -14.65 8.60 -17.07
CA SER A 59 -14.65 9.80 -16.24
C SER A 59 -13.31 10.03 -15.55
N THR A 60 -12.75 8.98 -14.99
CA THR A 60 -11.52 9.00 -14.21
C THR A 60 -10.90 7.61 -14.16
N GLU A 61 -9.61 7.55 -13.96
CA GLU A 61 -8.90 6.32 -13.58
C GLU A 61 -7.97 6.65 -12.42
N ILE A 62 -8.06 5.85 -11.37
CA ILE A 62 -7.33 6.07 -10.13
C ILE A 62 -6.42 4.89 -9.84
N PHE A 63 -5.18 5.19 -9.50
CA PHE A 63 -4.18 4.21 -9.10
C PHE A 63 -3.86 4.39 -7.61
N MET A 64 -4.18 3.38 -6.84
CA MET A 64 -3.96 3.36 -5.39
C MET A 64 -3.33 2.03 -5.00
N SER A 65 -2.52 2.04 -3.94
CA SER A 65 -1.89 0.84 -3.43
C SER A 65 -1.67 0.89 -1.92
N ILE A 66 -1.43 -0.31 -1.36
CA ILE A 66 -1.04 -0.49 0.04
C ILE A 66 0.34 -1.19 0.05
N PRO A 67 1.41 -0.48 -0.33
CA PRO A 67 2.74 -1.03 -0.20
C PRO A 67 3.04 -1.35 1.27
N SER A 68 3.61 -2.52 1.48
CA SER A 68 3.99 -2.99 2.81
C SER A 68 5.40 -3.55 2.78
N SER A 69 6.14 -3.31 3.84
CA SER A 69 7.50 -3.83 4.04
C SER A 69 7.67 -4.36 5.45
N ILE A 70 8.66 -5.21 5.62
CA ILE A 70 8.98 -5.81 6.89
C ILE A 70 10.42 -5.46 7.23
N GLU A 71 10.58 -4.86 8.41
CA GLU A 71 11.88 -4.70 9.03
C GLU A 71 12.13 -5.88 9.96
N LYS A 72 13.24 -6.58 9.72
CA LYS A 72 13.73 -7.61 10.64
C LYS A 72 15.04 -7.11 11.25
N ASP A 73 15.05 -7.05 12.57
CA ASP A 73 16.29 -6.96 13.33
C ASP A 73 16.58 -8.35 13.94
N VAL A 74 17.85 -8.70 14.04
CA VAL A 74 18.30 -10.00 14.57
C VAL A 74 17.83 -10.25 16.00
N PHE A 75 17.58 -9.17 16.74
CA PHE A 75 17.21 -9.21 18.16
C PHE A 75 15.79 -8.76 18.46
N ASN A 76 15.04 -8.29 17.48
CA ASN A 76 13.69 -7.73 17.67
C ASN A 76 12.65 -8.50 16.87
N SER A 77 11.41 -8.43 17.34
CA SER A 77 10.26 -8.94 16.59
C SER A 77 10.13 -8.22 15.23
N PRO A 78 9.71 -8.95 14.19
CA PRO A 78 9.46 -8.34 12.88
C PRO A 78 8.47 -7.19 12.99
N LYS A 79 8.77 -6.08 12.31
CA LYS A 79 7.91 -4.90 12.29
C LYS A 79 7.36 -4.67 10.88
N LEU A 80 6.05 -4.70 10.74
CA LEU A 80 5.37 -4.37 9.49
C LEU A 80 5.22 -2.85 9.36
N THR A 81 5.61 -2.33 8.21
CA THR A 81 5.21 -1.01 7.76
C THR A 81 4.29 -1.14 6.55
N SER A 82 3.10 -0.55 6.65
CA SER A 82 2.11 -0.53 5.57
C SER A 82 1.56 0.88 5.42
N VAL A 83 1.53 1.40 4.22
CA VAL A 83 1.08 2.75 3.90
C VAL A 83 -0.01 2.71 2.83
N CYS A 84 -0.92 3.67 2.83
CA CYS A 84 -1.91 3.84 1.78
C CYS A 84 -1.51 5.04 0.93
N VAL A 85 -1.32 4.83 -0.37
CA VAL A 85 -0.85 5.86 -1.31
C VAL A 85 -1.71 5.94 -2.56
N PHE A 86 -1.90 7.16 -3.04
CA PHE A 86 -2.50 7.50 -4.33
C PHE A 86 -1.38 7.90 -5.30
N ASP A 87 -1.32 7.26 -6.46
CA ASP A 87 -0.33 7.58 -7.51
C ASP A 87 -0.84 8.73 -8.37
N LYS A 88 -0.26 9.91 -8.17
CA LYS A 88 -0.64 11.12 -8.88
C LYS A 88 -0.30 11.08 -10.37
N ARG A 89 0.80 10.41 -10.75
CA ARG A 89 1.28 10.40 -12.13
C ARG A 89 0.44 9.54 -13.06
N HIS A 90 -0.08 8.43 -12.52
CA HIS A 90 -0.89 7.50 -13.31
C HIS A 90 -2.38 7.79 -13.19
N SER A 91 -2.83 8.42 -12.10
CA SER A 91 -4.24 8.79 -11.93
C SER A 91 -4.58 10.01 -12.78
N TRP A 92 -5.66 9.91 -13.54
CA TRP A 92 -6.13 10.97 -14.44
C TRP A 92 -7.64 11.14 -14.39
N VAL A 93 -8.12 12.28 -14.84
CA VAL A 93 -9.53 12.63 -14.94
C VAL A 93 -9.79 13.38 -16.25
N ASN A 94 -10.94 13.12 -16.87
CA ASN A 94 -11.41 13.95 -17.97
C ASN A 94 -11.91 15.29 -17.42
N LYS A 95 -11.25 16.39 -17.78
CA LYS A 95 -11.52 17.72 -17.25
C LYS A 95 -12.98 18.18 -17.48
N ASN A 96 -13.63 17.68 -18.53
CA ASN A 96 -15.01 18.07 -18.87
C ASN A 96 -16.07 17.54 -17.91
N ILE A 97 -15.71 16.57 -17.07
CA ILE A 97 -16.65 15.91 -16.15
C ILE A 97 -16.26 16.03 -14.68
N MET A 98 -15.22 16.83 -14.37
CA MET A 98 -14.85 17.14 -13.00
C MET A 98 -16.04 17.72 -12.25
N ASN A 99 -16.37 17.12 -11.11
CA ASN A 99 -17.36 17.61 -10.18
C ASN A 99 -17.15 17.03 -8.78
N ASP A 100 -17.72 17.65 -7.76
CA ASP A 100 -17.52 17.26 -6.36
C ASP A 100 -18.04 15.85 -6.05
N ALA A 101 -19.07 15.37 -6.75
CA ALA A 101 -19.62 14.03 -6.51
C ALA A 101 -18.66 12.95 -7.02
N LEU A 102 -18.00 13.17 -8.15
CA LEU A 102 -16.96 12.28 -8.68
C LEU A 102 -15.74 12.29 -7.77
N LEU A 103 -15.30 13.46 -7.32
CA LEU A 103 -14.18 13.57 -6.37
C LEU A 103 -14.48 12.86 -5.05
N LEU A 104 -15.71 12.96 -4.54
CA LEU A 104 -16.13 12.25 -3.33
C LEU A 104 -16.13 10.71 -3.54
N TYR A 105 -16.54 10.25 -4.73
CA TYR A 105 -16.48 8.84 -5.10
C TYR A 105 -15.02 8.33 -5.08
N ASP A 106 -14.09 9.04 -5.71
CA ASP A 106 -12.68 8.68 -5.75
C ASP A 106 -12.04 8.75 -4.33
N GLN A 107 -12.39 9.78 -3.54
CA GLN A 107 -11.99 9.88 -2.14
C GLN A 107 -12.49 8.69 -1.31
N THR A 108 -13.71 8.24 -1.55
CA THR A 108 -14.26 7.09 -0.82
C THR A 108 -13.48 5.81 -1.13
N ILE A 109 -13.03 5.61 -2.37
CA ILE A 109 -12.14 4.49 -2.73
C ILE A 109 -10.79 4.62 -2.00
N PHE A 110 -10.24 5.83 -1.89
CA PHE A 110 -9.01 6.08 -1.16
C PHE A 110 -9.16 5.80 0.35
N ASP A 111 -10.28 6.20 0.93
CA ASP A 111 -10.60 5.90 2.32
C ASP A 111 -10.78 4.39 2.57
N ILE A 112 -11.36 3.63 1.62
CA ILE A 112 -11.43 2.16 1.66
C ILE A 112 -10.02 1.55 1.68
N HIS A 113 -9.09 2.03 0.86
CA HIS A 113 -7.71 1.54 0.88
C HIS A 113 -7.06 1.74 2.26
N GLU A 114 -7.27 2.90 2.90
CA GLU A 114 -6.73 3.13 4.25
C GLU A 114 -7.37 2.22 5.31
N VAL A 115 -8.66 1.90 5.21
CA VAL A 115 -9.28 0.89 6.09
C VAL A 115 -8.52 -0.43 6.00
N TYR A 116 -8.20 -0.88 4.80
CA TYR A 116 -7.47 -2.14 4.60
C TYR A 116 -5.98 -2.03 4.96
N ALA A 117 -5.36 -0.88 4.82
CA ALA A 117 -4.02 -0.64 5.35
C ALA A 117 -3.99 -0.76 6.88
N ARG A 118 -4.99 -0.19 7.59
CA ARG A 118 -5.14 -0.34 9.03
C ARG A 118 -5.44 -1.78 9.46
N ARG A 119 -6.32 -2.48 8.72
CA ARG A 119 -6.62 -3.90 8.96
C ARG A 119 -5.36 -4.77 8.82
N LEU A 120 -4.56 -4.53 7.80
CA LEU A 120 -3.29 -5.25 7.61
C LEU A 120 -2.33 -5.00 8.77
N ARG A 121 -2.16 -3.75 9.22
CA ARG A 121 -1.35 -3.40 10.39
C ARG A 121 -1.87 -4.07 11.67
N LYS A 122 -3.19 -4.05 11.88
CA LYS A 122 -3.84 -4.76 12.99
C LYS A 122 -3.54 -6.25 12.96
N THR A 123 -3.85 -6.92 11.84
CA THR A 123 -3.65 -8.36 11.69
C THR A 123 -2.21 -8.75 11.96
N PHE A 124 -1.25 -7.95 11.48
CA PHE A 124 0.16 -8.20 11.72
C PHE A 124 0.52 -8.10 13.21
N LEU A 125 0.03 -7.06 13.91
CA LEU A 125 0.31 -6.86 15.33
C LEU A 125 -0.32 -7.94 16.23
N GLU A 126 -1.44 -8.51 15.81
CA GLU A 126 -2.17 -9.56 16.54
C GLU A 126 -1.73 -10.98 16.16
N THR A 127 -0.82 -11.14 15.19
CA THR A 127 -0.33 -12.45 14.74
C THR A 127 0.95 -12.81 15.48
N ASP A 128 0.95 -13.99 16.09
CA ASP A 128 2.17 -14.59 16.62
C ASP A 128 2.99 -15.22 15.50
N PHE A 129 4.22 -14.73 15.32
CA PHE A 129 5.13 -15.19 14.29
C PHE A 129 6.19 -16.12 14.87
N GLY A 130 6.16 -17.38 14.43
CA GLY A 130 7.27 -18.32 14.68
C GLY A 130 8.47 -18.01 13.79
N LEU A 131 9.62 -18.57 14.14
CA LEU A 131 10.88 -18.36 13.42
C LEU A 131 10.82 -18.87 11.96
N ASN A 132 10.04 -19.92 11.69
CA ASN A 132 10.04 -20.62 10.41
C ASN A 132 8.83 -20.30 9.52
N ASP A 133 7.75 -19.73 10.05
CA ASP A 133 6.48 -19.54 9.34
C ASP A 133 6.20 -18.08 8.94
N PHE A 134 7.11 -17.18 9.31
CA PHE A 134 6.96 -15.75 9.12
C PHE A 134 6.65 -15.36 7.66
N LYS A 135 7.44 -15.89 6.70
CA LYS A 135 7.29 -15.54 5.28
C LYS A 135 5.96 -16.00 4.70
N GLU A 136 5.52 -17.20 5.06
CA GLU A 136 4.25 -17.75 4.62
C GLU A 136 3.06 -16.99 5.21
N LYS A 137 3.10 -16.73 6.52
CA LYS A 137 2.07 -15.93 7.20
C LYS A 137 1.97 -14.54 6.61
N TYR A 138 3.09 -13.85 6.43
CA TYR A 138 3.09 -12.52 5.81
C TYR A 138 2.46 -12.52 4.42
N LYS A 139 2.88 -13.46 3.55
CA LYS A 139 2.33 -13.61 2.19
C LYS A 139 0.83 -13.86 2.25
N SER A 140 0.38 -14.84 3.03
CA SER A 140 -1.04 -15.18 3.17
C SER A 140 -1.88 -14.00 3.67
N MET A 141 -1.37 -13.23 4.65
CA MET A 141 -2.06 -12.07 5.19
C MET A 141 -2.20 -10.95 4.17
N THR A 142 -1.12 -10.64 3.43
CA THR A 142 -1.13 -9.60 2.41
C THR A 142 -2.03 -9.97 1.23
N GLU A 143 -1.98 -11.21 0.76
CA GLU A 143 -2.84 -11.73 -0.31
C GLU A 143 -4.32 -11.70 0.11
N LYS A 144 -4.63 -12.18 1.32
CA LYS A 144 -6.00 -12.13 1.85
C LYS A 144 -6.50 -10.70 1.95
N ASN A 145 -5.71 -9.81 2.55
CA ASN A 145 -6.08 -8.40 2.70
C ASN A 145 -6.34 -7.72 1.34
N ASN A 146 -5.49 -8.01 0.34
CA ASN A 146 -5.67 -7.48 -1.01
C ASN A 146 -6.96 -8.01 -1.68
N ASN A 147 -7.24 -9.29 -1.56
CA ASN A 147 -8.46 -9.89 -2.11
C ASN A 147 -9.71 -9.29 -1.45
N ASP A 148 -9.71 -9.15 -0.13
CA ASP A 148 -10.80 -8.55 0.63
C ASP A 148 -11.01 -7.07 0.24
N LEU A 149 -9.91 -6.32 0.02
CA LEU A 149 -9.94 -4.94 -0.48
C LEU A 149 -10.60 -4.85 -1.86
N LEU A 150 -10.15 -5.67 -2.81
CA LEU A 150 -10.69 -5.68 -4.18
C LEU A 150 -12.19 -6.00 -4.18
N ASN A 151 -12.61 -7.00 -3.43
CA ASN A 151 -14.03 -7.34 -3.27
C ASN A 151 -14.83 -6.16 -2.71
N ARG A 152 -14.28 -5.46 -1.71
CA ARG A 152 -14.93 -4.31 -1.09
C ARG A 152 -15.08 -3.12 -2.05
N ILE A 153 -14.08 -2.89 -2.89
CA ILE A 153 -14.12 -1.85 -3.91
C ILE A 153 -15.20 -2.18 -4.95
N GLU A 154 -15.26 -3.44 -5.41
CA GLU A 154 -16.29 -3.87 -6.37
C GLU A 154 -17.70 -3.79 -5.78
N GLU A 155 -17.89 -4.11 -4.50
CA GLU A 155 -19.16 -3.90 -3.79
C GLU A 155 -19.56 -2.41 -3.81
N PHE A 156 -18.63 -1.52 -3.46
CA PHE A 156 -18.86 -0.07 -3.49
C PHE A 156 -19.20 0.45 -4.89
N LYS A 157 -18.43 0.04 -5.91
CA LYS A 157 -18.68 0.42 -7.31
C LYS A 157 -20.07 0.02 -7.75
N LYS A 158 -20.47 -1.22 -7.46
CA LYS A 158 -21.80 -1.74 -7.80
C LYS A 158 -22.91 -0.99 -7.07
N ASP A 159 -22.81 -0.83 -5.76
CA ASP A 159 -23.83 -0.17 -4.94
C ASP A 159 -24.01 1.31 -5.31
N SER A 160 -22.90 1.97 -5.64
CA SER A 160 -22.91 3.38 -6.05
C SER A 160 -23.23 3.58 -7.53
N ASN A 161 -23.44 2.51 -8.29
CA ASN A 161 -23.54 2.56 -9.76
C ASN A 161 -22.39 3.40 -10.36
N PHE A 162 -21.15 3.03 -10.00
CA PHE A 162 -19.91 3.73 -10.43
C PHE A 162 -19.94 5.25 -10.12
N GLY A 163 -20.42 5.60 -8.93
CA GLY A 163 -20.50 7.00 -8.47
C GLY A 163 -21.75 7.77 -8.93
N GLN A 164 -22.59 7.22 -9.80
CA GLN A 164 -23.81 7.88 -10.28
C GLN A 164 -24.89 7.98 -9.20
N ASN A 165 -24.97 7.00 -8.29
CA ASN A 165 -25.88 7.05 -7.15
C ASN A 165 -25.24 7.83 -5.98
N LYS A 166 -25.42 9.15 -6.00
CA LYS A 166 -24.86 10.06 -4.98
C LYS A 166 -25.27 9.70 -3.55
N LYS A 167 -26.50 9.21 -3.36
CA LYS A 167 -27.00 8.79 -2.03
C LYS A 167 -26.20 7.60 -1.51
N SER A 168 -25.96 6.60 -2.35
CA SER A 168 -25.17 5.43 -1.99
C SER A 168 -23.71 5.82 -1.72
N VAL A 169 -23.10 6.68 -2.55
CA VAL A 169 -21.75 7.21 -2.29
C VAL A 169 -21.67 7.82 -0.90
N MET A 170 -22.61 8.70 -0.54
CA MET A 170 -22.64 9.36 0.78
C MET A 170 -22.79 8.35 1.92
N GLN A 171 -23.64 7.34 1.78
CA GLN A 171 -23.83 6.29 2.79
C GLN A 171 -22.54 5.49 3.00
N TRP A 172 -21.85 5.14 1.91
CA TRP A 172 -20.55 4.47 1.97
C TRP A 172 -19.48 5.35 2.61
N THR A 173 -19.39 6.63 2.23
CA THR A 173 -18.46 7.60 2.84
C THR A 173 -18.63 7.63 4.37
N ILE A 174 -19.87 7.69 4.85
CA ILE A 174 -20.18 7.69 6.29
C ILE A 174 -19.75 6.37 6.93
N LYS A 175 -20.11 5.24 6.33
CA LYS A 175 -19.73 3.90 6.82
C LYS A 175 -18.21 3.74 6.92
N ILE A 176 -17.48 4.12 5.88
CA ILE A 176 -16.02 4.02 5.84
C ILE A 176 -15.38 4.95 6.89
N LYS A 177 -15.94 6.14 7.10
CA LYS A 177 -15.48 7.03 8.18
C LYS A 177 -15.59 6.38 9.55
N TYR A 178 -16.68 5.67 9.85
CA TYR A 178 -16.80 4.92 11.11
C TYR A 178 -15.78 3.78 11.20
N GLU A 179 -15.57 3.00 10.14
CA GLU A 179 -14.55 1.93 10.12
C GLU A 179 -13.14 2.50 10.36
N LEU A 180 -12.82 3.67 9.81
CA LEU A 180 -11.56 4.37 10.07
C LEU A 180 -11.43 4.81 11.53
N GLN A 181 -12.51 5.26 12.15
CA GLN A 181 -12.51 5.62 13.58
C GLN A 181 -12.30 4.39 14.47
N GLU A 182 -12.97 3.27 14.20
CA GLU A 182 -12.77 2.01 14.93
C GLU A 182 -11.33 1.50 14.83
N LEU A 183 -10.69 1.73 13.69
CA LEU A 183 -9.30 1.34 13.43
C LEU A 183 -8.28 2.46 13.75
N ASN A 184 -8.66 3.48 14.51
CA ASN A 184 -7.81 4.65 14.76
C ASN A 184 -6.48 4.30 15.46
N HIS A 185 -6.48 3.26 16.30
CA HIS A 185 -5.26 2.77 16.97
C HIS A 185 -4.18 2.31 15.97
N TYR A 186 -4.58 1.90 14.77
CA TYR A 186 -3.70 1.41 13.70
C TYR A 186 -3.43 2.48 12.62
N LYS A 187 -3.82 3.73 12.88
CA LYS A 187 -3.48 4.88 12.03
C LYS A 187 -1.96 5.07 12.00
N LYS A 188 -1.45 5.50 10.86
CA LYS A 188 -0.07 5.96 10.70
C LYS A 188 -0.09 7.41 10.23
N ASP A 189 0.67 8.27 10.90
CA ASP A 189 0.88 9.64 10.48
C ASP A 189 2.11 9.74 9.57
N TYR A 190 2.02 10.55 8.50
CA TYR A 190 3.03 10.69 7.46
C TYR A 190 3.48 12.15 7.32
#